data_c627d84cd13054d643e543c64422a9de
#
_entry.id   c627d84cd13054d643e543c64422a9de
#
_cell.length_a   1.000
_cell.length_b   1.000
_cell.length_c   1.000
_cell.angle_alpha   90.00
_cell.angle_beta   90.00
_cell.angle_gamma   90.00
#
_symmetry.space_group_name_H-M   'P 1'
#
loop_
_entity.id
_entity.type
_entity.pdbx_description
1 polymer ?
#
loop_
_entity_poly.entity_id
_entity_poly.type
_entity_poly.pdbx_seq_one_letter_code
_entity_poly.pdbx_strand_id
1 'polypeptide(L)'
;MSTQITTAFVEQYSSNVSMLAQQMGSKLRGSVDVESVRGKNAFFDQIGVTAAVARTTRHGATPQVNTPHSRRRVSLADFEWADLVDDLDKVRMLVDPTSSYAKAAAAAMNRSIDDIIIAAMNAAASTGVAGATSTALPSTSKFATTSQADGLTLAKLLAAKHFFDAGDVDPSIKRYIVCGAKQIQDLLNTTEIKNSDFNTVKALAQGDVNSFLGFEFIMSNRLAFDATHADDRLCFAYTADAVKLAIGADVKAKISERDDKSYATQVYYSMALGATRMEETKVFQIPCDE
;
A
#
# COMPACT_ATOMS: atom_id res chain seq x y z
N MET A 1 43.13 1.13 49.80
CA MET A 1 42.35 1.43 48.56
C MET A 1 41.00 1.93 49.00
N SER A 2 40.60 3.10 48.54
CA SER A 2 39.32 3.68 48.92
C SER A 2 38.19 2.83 48.34
N THR A 3 37.31 2.29 49.18
CA THR A 3 36.13 1.52 48.76
C THR A 3 35.02 2.37 48.15
N GLN A 4 35.23 3.69 48.05
CA GLN A 4 34.23 4.63 47.48
C GLN A 4 34.39 4.88 45.98
N ILE A 5 35.40 4.28 45.33
CA ILE A 5 35.63 4.42 43.89
C ILE A 5 34.50 3.72 43.07
N THR A 6 33.84 2.71 43.65
CA THR A 6 32.76 1.99 42.99
C THR A 6 31.48 2.83 42.73
N THR A 7 31.31 3.94 43.48
CA THR A 7 30.20 4.86 43.26
C THR A 7 30.48 5.89 42.14
N ALA A 8 31.70 5.93 41.64
CA ALA A 8 32.11 6.83 40.54
C ALA A 8 32.12 6.16 39.16
N PHE A 9 31.67 4.91 39.06
CA PHE A 9 31.48 4.28 37.73
C PHE A 9 30.35 4.96 37.03
N VAL A 10 30.65 5.86 36.14
CA VAL A 10 29.69 6.43 35.20
C VAL A 10 29.39 5.35 34.15
N GLU A 11 28.16 4.89 34.12
CA GLU A 11 27.70 4.02 33.04
C GLU A 11 27.92 4.74 31.71
N GLN A 12 28.61 4.11 30.79
CA GLN A 12 28.80 4.65 29.47
C GLN A 12 27.55 4.40 28.66
N TYR A 13 26.70 5.42 28.51
CA TYR A 13 25.54 5.35 27.63
C TYR A 13 25.97 5.54 26.17
N SER A 14 25.38 4.75 25.28
CA SER A 14 25.58 4.91 23.85
C SER A 14 25.12 6.31 23.43
N SER A 15 25.98 7.03 22.68
CA SER A 15 25.63 8.36 22.16
C SER A 15 24.55 8.33 21.06
N ASN A 16 24.10 7.15 20.64
CA ASN A 16 23.10 6.98 19.59
C ASN A 16 21.84 6.31 20.12
N VAL A 17 20.67 6.95 19.90
CA VAL A 17 19.36 6.32 20.07
C VAL A 17 19.13 5.41 18.87
N SER A 18 19.19 4.09 19.10
CA SER A 18 18.89 3.12 18.04
C SER A 18 17.38 2.97 17.86
N MET A 19 16.91 3.01 16.61
CA MET A 19 15.51 2.74 16.30
C MET A 19 15.27 1.23 16.28
N LEU A 20 14.18 0.80 16.89
CA LEU A 20 13.70 -0.58 16.77
C LEU A 20 13.32 -0.91 15.32
N ALA A 21 13.38 -2.20 14.97
CA ALA A 21 13.05 -2.65 13.63
C ALA A 21 11.63 -2.21 13.22
N GLN A 22 11.53 -1.40 12.18
CA GLN A 22 10.28 -0.91 11.64
C GLN A 22 10.44 -0.57 10.16
N GLN A 23 9.32 -0.56 9.44
CA GLN A 23 9.32 -0.11 8.05
C GLN A 23 9.61 1.40 7.98
N MET A 24 10.66 1.78 7.28
CA MET A 24 11.12 3.17 7.20
C MET A 24 10.47 3.95 6.06
N GLY A 25 10.22 3.30 4.91
CA GLY A 25 9.66 3.92 3.72
C GLY A 25 8.32 3.31 3.33
N SER A 26 7.55 4.01 2.47
CA SER A 26 6.39 3.43 1.82
C SER A 26 6.83 2.41 0.77
N LYS A 27 6.24 1.23 0.79
CA LYS A 27 6.51 0.14 -0.16
C LYS A 27 5.57 0.18 -1.37
N LEU A 28 4.36 0.73 -1.19
CA LEU A 28 3.30 0.69 -2.19
C LEU A 28 3.19 1.97 -3.02
N ARG A 29 3.71 3.11 -2.53
CA ARG A 29 3.62 4.39 -3.24
C ARG A 29 4.18 4.34 -4.68
N GLY A 30 5.23 3.56 -4.91
CA GLY A 30 5.86 3.40 -6.23
C GLY A 30 5.15 2.42 -7.17
N SER A 31 4.18 1.65 -6.66
CA SER A 31 3.43 0.64 -7.43
C SER A 31 2.03 1.08 -7.85
N VAL A 32 1.62 2.31 -7.50
CA VAL A 32 0.32 2.88 -7.82
C VAL A 32 0.47 4.20 -8.56
N ASP A 33 -0.58 4.62 -9.26
CA ASP A 33 -0.61 5.93 -9.92
C ASP A 33 -0.80 7.05 -8.90
N VAL A 34 0.09 8.05 -8.92
CA VAL A 34 0.13 9.15 -7.95
C VAL A 34 -0.20 10.47 -8.65
N GLU A 35 -1.22 11.16 -8.14
CA GLU A 35 -1.66 12.44 -8.69
C GLU A 35 -1.76 13.52 -7.61
N SER A 36 -1.21 14.70 -7.89
CA SER A 36 -1.34 15.85 -7.00
C SER A 36 -2.69 16.54 -7.22
N VAL A 37 -3.45 16.72 -6.16
CA VAL A 37 -4.81 17.27 -6.22
C VAL A 37 -4.97 18.47 -5.28
N ARG A 38 -5.99 19.31 -5.57
CA ARG A 38 -6.33 20.47 -4.74
C ARG A 38 -7.79 20.39 -4.32
N GLY A 39 -8.06 20.75 -3.07
CA GLY A 39 -9.40 20.74 -2.50
C GLY A 39 -9.68 19.48 -1.68
N LYS A 40 -10.84 19.43 -1.04
CA LYS A 40 -11.25 18.35 -0.14
C LYS A 40 -11.53 17.03 -0.88
N ASN A 41 -12.08 17.12 -2.08
CA ASN A 41 -12.40 15.98 -2.92
C ASN A 41 -11.79 16.15 -4.31
N ALA A 42 -11.29 15.08 -4.87
CA ALA A 42 -10.85 15.00 -6.25
C ALA A 42 -11.75 14.03 -7.02
N PHE A 43 -11.94 14.30 -8.30
CA PHE A 43 -12.72 13.46 -9.20
C PHE A 43 -11.84 13.02 -10.35
N PHE A 44 -11.84 11.73 -10.63
CA PHE A 44 -11.12 11.12 -11.74
C PHE A 44 -12.14 10.55 -12.73
N ASP A 45 -12.11 11.07 -13.94
CA ASP A 45 -13.01 10.63 -15.01
C ASP A 45 -12.40 9.43 -15.75
N GLN A 46 -13.28 8.51 -16.14
CA GLN A 46 -12.93 7.29 -16.86
C GLN A 46 -13.82 7.17 -18.09
N ILE A 47 -13.26 6.58 -19.15
CA ILE A 47 -13.96 6.27 -20.38
C ILE A 47 -14.06 4.76 -20.50
N GLY A 48 -15.26 4.25 -20.68
CA GLY A 48 -15.50 2.83 -20.86
C GLY A 48 -15.22 2.34 -22.27
N VAL A 49 -15.25 1.03 -22.43
CA VAL A 49 -14.98 0.37 -23.71
C VAL A 49 -16.05 0.71 -24.75
N THR A 50 -15.62 0.98 -25.98
CA THR A 50 -16.50 1.23 -27.14
C THR A 50 -16.14 0.28 -28.26
N ALA A 51 -17.12 -0.03 -29.12
CA ALA A 51 -16.88 -0.84 -30.30
C ALA A 51 -16.97 -0.02 -31.58
N ALA A 52 -16.10 -0.34 -32.55
CA ALA A 52 -16.18 0.23 -33.88
C ALA A 52 -17.35 -0.36 -34.65
N VAL A 53 -18.04 0.47 -35.41
CA VAL A 53 -19.17 0.03 -36.27
C VAL A 53 -18.64 -0.17 -37.71
N ALA A 54 -18.89 -1.36 -38.26
CA ALA A 54 -18.50 -1.67 -39.63
C ALA A 54 -19.32 -0.84 -40.64
N ARG A 55 -18.64 -0.22 -41.60
CA ARG A 55 -19.30 0.49 -42.67
C ARG A 55 -19.80 -0.50 -43.74
N THR A 56 -21.12 -0.55 -43.93
CA THR A 56 -21.76 -1.49 -44.86
C THR A 56 -22.15 -0.84 -46.20
N THR A 57 -22.26 0.50 -46.29
CA THR A 57 -22.70 1.20 -47.48
C THR A 57 -21.76 2.34 -47.84
N ARG A 58 -21.60 2.59 -49.18
CA ARG A 58 -20.94 3.80 -49.68
C ARG A 58 -21.80 5.02 -49.36
N HIS A 59 -21.20 6.10 -48.88
CA HIS A 59 -21.87 7.34 -48.52
C HIS A 59 -22.98 7.20 -47.46
N GLY A 60 -22.92 6.14 -46.63
CA GLY A 60 -23.81 6.01 -45.46
C GLY A 60 -23.51 7.07 -44.40
N ALA A 61 -24.53 7.37 -43.58
CA ALA A 61 -24.37 8.26 -42.43
C ALA A 61 -23.30 7.74 -41.46
N THR A 62 -22.52 8.63 -40.89
CA THR A 62 -21.52 8.28 -39.88
C THR A 62 -22.23 7.80 -38.60
N PRO A 63 -21.98 6.57 -38.14
CA PRO A 63 -22.60 6.08 -36.92
C PRO A 63 -22.08 6.87 -35.71
N GLN A 64 -22.99 7.28 -34.83
CA GLN A 64 -22.63 7.87 -33.53
C GLN A 64 -22.50 6.75 -32.51
N VAL A 65 -21.35 6.71 -31.82
CA VAL A 65 -21.09 5.81 -30.70
C VAL A 65 -21.23 6.61 -29.41
N ASN A 66 -22.15 6.23 -28.54
CA ASN A 66 -22.25 6.80 -27.20
C ASN A 66 -21.18 6.19 -26.31
N THR A 67 -20.13 6.93 -26.07
CA THR A 67 -19.01 6.51 -25.22
C THR A 67 -19.44 6.59 -23.74
N PRO A 68 -19.40 5.49 -22.99
CA PRO A 68 -19.76 5.50 -21.59
C PRO A 68 -18.69 6.25 -20.79
N HIS A 69 -19.13 7.17 -19.93
CA HIS A 69 -18.29 7.89 -19.00
C HIS A 69 -18.62 7.48 -17.57
N SER A 70 -17.60 7.27 -16.77
CA SER A 70 -17.70 7.04 -15.33
C SER A 70 -16.78 7.96 -14.56
N ARG A 71 -17.02 8.10 -13.26
CA ARG A 71 -16.26 9.01 -12.41
C ARG A 71 -16.02 8.37 -11.05
N ARG A 72 -14.80 8.51 -10.54
CA ARG A 72 -14.39 8.11 -9.19
C ARG A 72 -14.10 9.35 -8.35
N ARG A 73 -14.56 9.34 -7.11
CA ARG A 73 -14.29 10.41 -6.15
C ARG A 73 -13.30 9.91 -5.10
N VAL A 74 -12.29 10.71 -4.84
CA VAL A 74 -11.37 10.55 -3.71
C VAL A 74 -11.62 11.69 -2.73
N SER A 75 -11.75 11.39 -1.46
CA SER A 75 -11.76 12.37 -0.38
C SER A 75 -10.41 12.36 0.30
N LEU A 76 -9.81 13.52 0.48
CA LEU A 76 -8.56 13.66 1.21
C LEU A 76 -8.83 13.56 2.71
N ALA A 77 -7.96 12.86 3.42
CA ALA A 77 -7.89 12.82 4.87
C ALA A 77 -6.57 13.42 5.34
N ASP A 78 -6.62 14.16 6.43
CA ASP A 78 -5.47 14.80 7.04
C ASP A 78 -4.86 13.87 8.09
N PHE A 79 -3.55 13.69 8.03
CA PHE A 79 -2.77 12.87 8.97
C PHE A 79 -1.74 13.75 9.63
N GLU A 80 -1.66 13.65 10.95
CA GLU A 80 -0.73 14.40 11.77
C GLU A 80 0.02 13.48 12.71
N TRP A 81 1.28 13.81 12.93
CA TRP A 81 2.10 13.21 13.96
C TRP A 81 2.84 14.32 14.68
N ALA A 82 2.75 14.36 16.00
CA ALA A 82 3.41 15.36 16.80
C ALA A 82 3.95 14.72 18.08
N ASP A 83 5.16 15.13 18.44
CA ASP A 83 5.75 14.79 19.73
C ASP A 83 6.48 16.00 20.30
N LEU A 84 6.61 16.05 21.62
CA LEU A 84 7.21 17.14 22.37
C LEU A 84 8.46 16.62 23.10
N VAL A 85 9.55 17.36 22.99
CA VAL A 85 10.79 17.10 23.71
C VAL A 85 11.04 18.26 24.64
N ASP A 86 10.98 18.00 25.96
CA ASP A 86 11.24 19.02 26.97
C ASP A 86 12.73 19.36 27.02
N ASP A 87 13.05 20.63 27.21
CA ASP A 87 14.45 21.10 27.31
C ASP A 87 15.14 20.55 28.57
N LEU A 88 14.40 20.35 29.66
CA LEU A 88 14.95 19.71 30.86
C LEU A 88 15.32 18.25 30.62
N ASP A 89 14.56 17.56 29.77
CA ASP A 89 14.85 16.17 29.39
C ASP A 89 16.06 16.10 28.45
N LYS A 90 16.24 17.07 27.55
CA LYS A 90 17.46 17.16 26.73
C LYS A 90 18.72 17.30 27.58
N VAL A 91 18.66 18.09 28.67
CA VAL A 91 19.77 18.24 29.62
C VAL A 91 20.06 16.93 30.36
N ARG A 92 19.03 16.15 30.67
CA ARG A 92 19.16 14.85 31.36
C ARG A 92 19.59 13.72 30.42
N MET A 93 19.27 13.84 29.14
CA MET A 93 19.69 12.90 28.10
C MET A 93 21.04 13.31 27.56
N LEU A 94 22.00 12.37 27.45
CA LEU A 94 23.31 12.61 26.85
C LEU A 94 23.28 12.90 25.34
N VAL A 95 22.11 12.71 24.70
CA VAL A 95 21.91 12.83 23.26
C VAL A 95 20.60 13.56 22.99
N ASP A 96 20.61 14.46 22.01
CA ASP A 96 19.40 15.11 21.51
C ASP A 96 18.54 14.10 20.69
N PRO A 97 17.35 13.70 21.17
CA PRO A 97 16.51 12.71 20.50
C PRO A 97 15.77 13.26 19.28
N THR A 98 15.81 14.57 19.02
CA THR A 98 15.01 15.26 17.99
C THR A 98 15.16 14.61 16.61
N SER A 99 16.38 14.22 16.22
CA SER A 99 16.62 13.56 14.92
C SER A 99 16.04 12.15 14.85
N SER A 100 16.02 11.40 15.95
CA SER A 100 15.44 10.06 16.03
C SER A 100 13.91 10.13 15.99
N TYR A 101 13.31 11.10 16.68
CA TYR A 101 11.87 11.36 16.58
C TYR A 101 11.44 11.78 15.18
N ALA A 102 12.22 12.63 14.50
CA ALA A 102 11.95 13.01 13.12
C ALA A 102 11.96 11.80 12.17
N LYS A 103 12.93 10.87 12.32
CA LYS A 103 12.97 9.63 11.55
C LYS A 103 11.78 8.72 11.85
N ALA A 104 11.41 8.58 13.13
CA ALA A 104 10.26 7.77 13.54
C ALA A 104 8.94 8.33 12.98
N ALA A 105 8.78 9.66 13.01
CA ALA A 105 7.63 10.36 12.41
C ALA A 105 7.54 10.13 10.91
N ALA A 106 8.64 10.31 10.19
CA ALA A 106 8.68 10.07 8.75
C ALA A 106 8.33 8.61 8.41
N ALA A 107 8.84 7.65 9.19
CA ALA A 107 8.50 6.24 9.03
C ALA A 107 7.01 5.97 9.31
N ALA A 108 6.42 6.60 10.33
CA ALA A 108 5.00 6.49 10.64
C ALA A 108 4.13 7.02 9.50
N MET A 109 4.45 8.20 8.95
CA MET A 109 3.76 8.78 7.80
C MET A 109 3.83 7.87 6.56
N ASN A 110 4.99 7.31 6.25
CA ASN A 110 5.16 6.39 5.14
C ASN A 110 4.33 5.09 5.30
N ARG A 111 4.22 4.57 6.52
CA ARG A 111 3.35 3.42 6.82
C ARG A 111 1.87 3.75 6.62
N SER A 112 1.44 4.95 7.02
CA SER A 112 0.06 5.40 6.80
C SER A 112 -0.28 5.54 5.31
N ILE A 113 0.68 5.90 4.46
CA ILE A 113 0.48 5.89 2.99
C ILE A 113 0.14 4.47 2.51
N ASP A 114 0.91 3.47 2.95
CA ASP A 114 0.66 2.08 2.58
C ASP A 114 -0.70 1.60 3.07
N ASP A 115 -1.10 1.94 4.30
CA ASP A 115 -2.39 1.57 4.86
C ASP A 115 -3.56 2.12 4.04
N ILE A 116 -3.46 3.37 3.57
CA ILE A 116 -4.50 4.01 2.75
C ILE A 116 -4.60 3.33 1.39
N ILE A 117 -3.48 2.96 0.77
CA ILE A 117 -3.47 2.24 -0.51
C ILE A 117 -4.11 0.86 -0.34
N ILE A 118 -3.74 0.10 0.71
CA ILE A 118 -4.31 -1.21 1.01
C ILE A 118 -5.81 -1.10 1.30
N ALA A 119 -6.21 -0.10 2.10
CA ALA A 119 -7.62 0.14 2.38
C ALA A 119 -8.42 0.46 1.11
N ALA A 120 -7.87 1.25 0.20
CA ALA A 120 -8.52 1.60 -1.07
C ALA A 120 -8.72 0.40 -2.00
N MET A 121 -7.86 -0.62 -1.94
CA MET A 121 -8.03 -1.86 -2.71
C MET A 121 -9.26 -2.65 -2.25
N ASN A 122 -9.51 -2.69 -0.93
CA ASN A 122 -10.61 -3.47 -0.35
C ASN A 122 -11.90 -2.67 -0.21
N ALA A 123 -11.82 -1.38 0.10
CA ALA A 123 -12.98 -0.53 0.38
C ALA A 123 -13.87 -0.33 -0.85
N ALA A 124 -15.11 0.04 -0.60
CA ALA A 124 -16.01 0.47 -1.64
C ALA A 124 -15.57 1.83 -2.22
N ALA A 125 -15.46 1.90 -3.54
CA ALA A 125 -15.11 3.12 -4.25
C ALA A 125 -16.33 4.03 -4.41
N SER A 126 -16.15 5.34 -4.22
CA SER A 126 -17.18 6.35 -4.46
C SER A 126 -17.30 6.67 -5.94
N THR A 127 -18.48 6.46 -6.53
CA THR A 127 -18.73 6.59 -7.96
C THR A 127 -19.92 7.51 -8.27
N GLY A 128 -20.13 7.80 -9.55
CA GLY A 128 -21.21 8.68 -10.03
C GLY A 128 -20.78 10.15 -10.08
N VAL A 129 -21.63 10.98 -10.68
CA VAL A 129 -21.35 12.40 -10.98
C VAL A 129 -20.92 13.17 -9.73
N ALA A 130 -21.60 12.95 -8.61
CA ALA A 130 -21.30 13.58 -7.33
C ALA A 130 -20.46 12.66 -6.39
N GLY A 131 -20.09 11.45 -6.84
CA GLY A 131 -19.39 10.47 -6.01
C GLY A 131 -20.24 9.94 -4.84
N ALA A 132 -21.54 9.91 -5.00
CA ALA A 132 -22.49 9.49 -3.95
C ALA A 132 -22.80 7.98 -3.99
N THR A 133 -22.53 7.34 -5.11
CA THR A 133 -22.75 5.89 -5.26
C THR A 133 -21.54 5.13 -4.74
N SER A 134 -21.79 4.05 -3.99
CA SER A 134 -20.74 3.18 -3.44
C SER A 134 -20.65 1.92 -4.28
N THR A 135 -19.45 1.62 -4.80
CA THR A 135 -19.16 0.42 -5.58
C THR A 135 -18.17 -0.46 -4.84
N ALA A 136 -18.64 -1.54 -4.26
CA ALA A 136 -17.80 -2.52 -3.57
C ALA A 136 -16.98 -3.35 -4.57
N LEU A 137 -15.90 -3.99 -4.10
CA LEU A 137 -15.18 -4.97 -4.89
C LEU A 137 -16.09 -6.20 -5.12
N PRO A 138 -16.41 -6.54 -6.39
CA PRO A 138 -17.33 -7.64 -6.69
C PRO A 138 -16.74 -8.99 -6.28
N SER A 139 -17.60 -9.97 -6.03
CA SER A 139 -17.17 -11.33 -5.69
C SER A 139 -16.34 -12.01 -6.79
N THR A 140 -16.57 -11.62 -8.05
CA THR A 140 -15.76 -12.08 -9.19
C THR A 140 -14.31 -11.62 -9.17
N SER A 141 -14.03 -10.51 -8.49
CA SER A 141 -12.68 -9.99 -8.28
C SER A 141 -12.05 -10.49 -6.97
N LYS A 142 -12.60 -11.56 -6.41
CA LYS A 142 -12.09 -12.23 -5.21
C LYS A 142 -11.89 -13.71 -5.50
N PHE A 143 -10.79 -14.25 -4.99
CA PHE A 143 -10.62 -15.70 -5.03
C PHE A 143 -11.69 -16.34 -4.14
N ALA A 144 -12.47 -17.27 -4.71
CA ALA A 144 -13.53 -17.95 -3.98
C ALA A 144 -12.89 -18.88 -2.92
N THR A 145 -13.06 -18.53 -1.67
CA THR A 145 -12.69 -19.40 -0.55
C THR A 145 -13.78 -20.43 -0.35
N THR A 146 -13.64 -21.59 -0.96
CA THR A 146 -14.39 -22.78 -0.54
C THR A 146 -13.59 -23.45 0.58
N SER A 147 -13.73 -22.98 1.80
CA SER A 147 -13.33 -23.63 3.07
C SER A 147 -11.95 -24.32 3.09
N GLN A 148 -10.89 -23.72 2.56
CA GLN A 148 -9.57 -24.30 2.69
C GLN A 148 -8.61 -23.31 3.32
N ALA A 149 -8.10 -23.70 4.47
CA ALA A 149 -6.99 -23.10 5.21
C ALA A 149 -5.67 -23.24 4.41
N ASP A 150 -5.64 -22.67 3.22
CA ASP A 150 -4.45 -22.72 2.37
C ASP A 150 -3.79 -21.34 2.31
N GLY A 151 -2.50 -21.27 2.59
CA GLY A 151 -1.67 -20.09 2.37
C GLY A 151 -1.67 -19.64 0.91
N LEU A 152 -0.67 -18.92 0.48
CA LEU A 152 -0.52 -18.50 -0.91
C LEU A 152 -0.01 -19.68 -1.76
N THR A 153 -0.88 -20.22 -2.61
CA THR A 153 -0.57 -21.34 -3.50
C THR A 153 -0.39 -20.88 -4.96
N LEU A 154 0.27 -21.71 -5.76
CA LEU A 154 0.40 -21.48 -7.20
C LEU A 154 -0.96 -21.37 -7.89
N ALA A 155 -1.96 -22.16 -7.47
CA ALA A 155 -3.32 -22.11 -8.00
C ALA A 155 -3.95 -20.73 -7.82
N LYS A 156 -3.78 -20.09 -6.65
CA LYS A 156 -4.28 -18.74 -6.38
C LYS A 156 -3.61 -17.68 -7.29
N LEU A 157 -2.30 -17.84 -7.56
CA LEU A 157 -1.58 -16.96 -8.48
C LEU A 157 -2.03 -17.13 -9.93
N LEU A 158 -2.25 -18.37 -10.37
CA LEU A 158 -2.78 -18.67 -11.70
C LEU A 158 -4.20 -18.12 -11.87
N ALA A 159 -5.03 -18.22 -10.84
CA ALA A 159 -6.37 -17.62 -10.84
C ALA A 159 -6.32 -16.09 -10.97
N ALA A 160 -5.41 -15.43 -10.25
CA ALA A 160 -5.19 -14.00 -10.39
C ALA A 160 -4.74 -13.62 -11.80
N LYS A 161 -3.80 -14.39 -12.38
CA LYS A 161 -3.36 -14.17 -13.76
C LYS A 161 -4.50 -14.36 -14.75
N HIS A 162 -5.26 -15.45 -14.62
CA HIS A 162 -6.42 -15.73 -15.45
C HIS A 162 -7.46 -14.60 -15.37
N PHE A 163 -7.69 -14.05 -14.17
CA PHE A 163 -8.63 -12.95 -13.98
C PHE A 163 -8.25 -11.71 -14.81
N PHE A 164 -6.98 -11.30 -14.80
CA PHE A 164 -6.53 -10.16 -15.58
C PHE A 164 -6.55 -10.44 -17.09
N ASP A 165 -6.14 -11.63 -17.48
CA ASP A 165 -6.07 -12.01 -18.90
C ASP A 165 -7.49 -12.20 -19.49
N ALA A 166 -8.45 -12.70 -18.71
CA ALA A 166 -9.87 -12.80 -19.10
C ALA A 166 -10.58 -11.44 -19.09
N GLY A 167 -10.09 -10.48 -18.32
CA GLY A 167 -10.57 -9.10 -18.32
C GLY A 167 -9.96 -8.21 -19.39
N ASP A 168 -9.19 -8.77 -20.34
CA ASP A 168 -8.46 -8.05 -21.40
C ASP A 168 -7.59 -6.90 -20.84
N VAL A 169 -7.04 -7.08 -19.64
CA VAL A 169 -6.12 -6.10 -19.07
C VAL A 169 -4.78 -6.13 -19.80
N ASP A 170 -4.39 -4.98 -20.35
CA ASP A 170 -3.18 -4.85 -21.16
C ASP A 170 -1.95 -5.44 -20.44
N PRO A 171 -1.27 -6.45 -21.04
CA PRO A 171 -0.11 -7.08 -20.44
C PRO A 171 1.12 -6.16 -20.36
N SER A 172 1.12 -5.02 -21.05
CA SER A 172 2.20 -4.02 -20.97
C SER A 172 2.19 -3.26 -19.64
N ILE A 173 1.03 -3.21 -18.96
CA ILE A 173 0.89 -2.56 -17.65
C ILE A 173 1.50 -3.48 -16.59
N LYS A 174 2.38 -2.92 -15.77
CA LYS A 174 2.99 -3.67 -14.67
C LYS A 174 1.93 -4.19 -13.71
N ARG A 175 2.10 -5.44 -13.32
CA ARG A 175 1.23 -6.15 -12.38
C ARG A 175 1.99 -6.38 -11.08
N TYR A 176 1.38 -6.08 -9.97
CA TYR A 176 1.94 -6.22 -8.63
C TYR A 176 1.13 -7.19 -7.79
N ILE A 177 1.79 -7.86 -6.87
CA ILE A 177 1.15 -8.61 -5.79
C ILE A 177 1.69 -8.10 -4.46
N VAL A 178 0.79 -7.68 -3.57
CA VAL A 178 1.14 -7.38 -2.19
C VAL A 178 0.74 -8.57 -1.31
N CYS A 179 1.71 -9.09 -0.57
CA CYS A 179 1.53 -10.26 0.31
C CYS A 179 2.38 -10.11 1.58
N GLY A 180 2.07 -10.88 2.61
CA GLY A 180 2.83 -10.93 3.84
C GLY A 180 4.01 -11.91 3.77
N ALA A 181 4.81 -11.93 4.82
CA ALA A 181 5.98 -12.82 4.91
C ALA A 181 5.59 -14.31 4.95
N LYS A 182 4.48 -14.65 5.62
CA LYS A 182 3.97 -16.02 5.72
C LYS A 182 3.58 -16.55 4.34
N GLN A 183 2.90 -15.75 3.54
CA GLN A 183 2.46 -16.10 2.19
C GLN A 183 3.65 -16.36 1.24
N ILE A 184 4.74 -15.59 1.38
CA ILE A 184 5.97 -15.86 0.64
C ILE A 184 6.59 -17.19 1.09
N GLN A 185 6.60 -17.48 2.40
CA GLN A 185 7.08 -18.74 2.94
C GLN A 185 6.26 -19.93 2.40
N ASP A 186 4.92 -19.80 2.35
CA ASP A 186 4.03 -20.85 1.85
C ASP A 186 4.28 -21.10 0.37
N LEU A 187 4.45 -20.04 -0.42
CA LEU A 187 4.79 -20.15 -1.83
C LEU A 187 6.12 -20.88 -2.04
N LEU A 188 7.14 -20.56 -1.25
CA LEU A 188 8.44 -21.23 -1.29
C LEU A 188 8.37 -22.71 -0.84
N ASN A 189 7.40 -23.07 -0.01
CA ASN A 189 7.20 -24.44 0.45
C ASN A 189 6.44 -25.32 -0.55
N THR A 190 5.80 -24.73 -1.56
CA THR A 190 5.05 -25.46 -2.58
C THR A 190 5.96 -26.39 -3.36
N THR A 191 5.53 -27.65 -3.56
CA THR A 191 6.37 -28.72 -4.15
C THR A 191 6.70 -28.43 -5.62
N GLU A 192 5.79 -27.82 -6.36
CA GLU A 192 5.95 -27.43 -7.76
C GLU A 192 7.08 -26.43 -7.95
N ILE A 193 7.31 -25.58 -6.96
CA ILE A 193 8.36 -24.57 -6.99
C ILE A 193 9.72 -25.15 -6.59
N LYS A 194 9.74 -26.25 -5.81
CA LYS A 194 10.98 -26.94 -5.40
C LYS A 194 11.61 -27.76 -6.50
N ASN A 195 10.87 -28.13 -7.54
CA ASN A 195 11.40 -28.91 -8.67
C ASN A 195 12.33 -28.05 -9.54
N SER A 196 13.57 -28.52 -9.71
CA SER A 196 14.67 -27.82 -10.38
C SER A 196 14.48 -27.59 -11.90
N ASP A 197 13.43 -28.13 -12.50
CA ASP A 197 13.10 -27.95 -13.92
C ASP A 197 12.53 -26.60 -14.27
N PHE A 198 12.11 -25.81 -13.26
CA PHE A 198 11.67 -24.43 -13.45
C PHE A 198 12.84 -23.46 -13.27
N ASN A 199 13.45 -23.04 -14.36
CA ASN A 199 14.58 -22.08 -14.37
C ASN A 199 14.26 -20.72 -13.69
N THR A 200 12.99 -20.39 -13.52
CA THR A 200 12.49 -19.21 -12.80
C THR A 200 12.63 -19.35 -11.27
N VAL A 201 12.79 -20.56 -10.78
CA VAL A 201 12.87 -20.92 -9.35
C VAL A 201 14.19 -20.52 -8.71
N LYS A 202 15.25 -20.28 -9.49
CA LYS A 202 16.54 -19.82 -8.94
C LYS A 202 16.45 -18.45 -8.28
N ALA A 203 15.58 -17.57 -8.75
CA ALA A 203 15.33 -16.28 -8.13
C ALA A 203 14.57 -16.41 -6.79
N LEU A 204 13.64 -17.39 -6.71
CA LEU A 204 12.95 -17.73 -5.48
C LEU A 204 13.88 -18.40 -4.44
N ALA A 205 14.82 -19.21 -4.89
CA ALA A 205 15.77 -19.91 -4.01
C ALA A 205 16.75 -18.94 -3.29
N GLN A 206 16.91 -17.72 -3.79
CA GLN A 206 17.71 -16.67 -3.15
C GLN A 206 16.93 -15.89 -2.07
N GLY A 207 15.66 -16.24 -1.84
CA GLY A 207 14.83 -15.60 -0.79
C GLY A 207 14.25 -14.24 -1.17
N ASP A 208 14.49 -13.76 -2.39
CA ASP A 208 14.02 -12.48 -2.88
C ASP A 208 13.15 -12.71 -4.12
N VAL A 209 11.83 -12.85 -3.88
CA VAL A 209 10.84 -13.04 -4.96
C VAL A 209 10.55 -11.70 -5.60
N ASN A 210 11.35 -11.31 -6.57
CA ASN A 210 11.13 -10.05 -7.26
C ASN A 210 10.02 -10.13 -8.30
N SER A 211 9.96 -11.23 -9.09
CA SER A 211 8.91 -11.42 -10.09
C SER A 211 8.61 -12.88 -10.35
N PHE A 212 7.33 -13.23 -10.46
CA PHE A 212 6.86 -14.57 -10.84
C PHE A 212 5.52 -14.47 -11.58
N LEU A 213 5.33 -15.27 -12.64
CA LEU A 213 4.13 -15.25 -13.49
C LEU A 213 3.74 -13.87 -14.06
N GLY A 214 4.70 -12.95 -14.18
CA GLY A 214 4.45 -11.59 -14.64
C GLY A 214 4.02 -10.61 -13.56
N PHE A 215 4.04 -11.02 -12.29
CA PHE A 215 3.79 -10.16 -11.13
C PHE A 215 5.09 -9.78 -10.44
N GLU A 216 5.20 -8.53 -10.03
CA GLU A 216 6.22 -8.05 -9.09
C GLU A 216 5.68 -8.18 -7.66
N PHE A 217 6.43 -8.82 -6.77
CA PHE A 217 6.02 -9.07 -5.40
C PHE A 217 6.46 -7.95 -4.47
N ILE A 218 5.52 -7.46 -3.67
CA ILE A 218 5.77 -6.45 -2.65
C ILE A 218 5.41 -7.05 -1.29
N MET A 219 6.41 -7.26 -0.44
CA MET A 219 6.17 -7.79 0.89
C MET A 219 5.72 -6.69 1.85
N SER A 220 4.51 -6.84 2.41
CA SER A 220 3.97 -5.96 3.45
C SER A 220 3.15 -6.75 4.46
N ASN A 221 3.52 -6.66 5.73
CA ASN A 221 2.77 -7.28 6.82
C ASN A 221 1.63 -6.38 7.34
N ARG A 222 1.36 -5.26 6.64
CA ARG A 222 0.27 -4.32 7.00
C ARG A 222 -1.08 -4.67 6.38
N LEU A 223 -1.15 -5.77 5.64
CA LEU A 223 -2.39 -6.28 5.07
C LEU A 223 -3.39 -6.63 6.18
N ALA A 224 -4.65 -6.26 5.98
CA ALA A 224 -5.73 -6.57 6.91
C ALA A 224 -6.09 -8.06 6.85
N PHE A 225 -6.63 -8.56 7.94
CA PHE A 225 -7.30 -9.86 7.97
C PHE A 225 -8.75 -9.73 7.48
N ASP A 226 -9.31 -10.83 7.01
CA ASP A 226 -10.72 -10.87 6.63
C ASP A 226 -11.61 -10.73 7.87
N ALA A 227 -12.66 -9.92 7.76
CA ALA A 227 -13.63 -9.73 8.84
C ALA A 227 -14.48 -11.00 9.12
N THR A 228 -14.61 -11.88 8.13
CA THR A 228 -15.38 -13.13 8.22
C THR A 228 -14.55 -14.32 8.68
N HIS A 229 -13.27 -14.33 8.29
CA HIS A 229 -12.30 -15.39 8.62
C HIS A 229 -11.05 -14.70 9.19
N ALA A 230 -10.98 -14.66 10.52
CA ALA A 230 -9.95 -13.89 11.25
C ALA A 230 -8.51 -14.38 11.01
N ASP A 231 -8.36 -15.59 10.47
CA ASP A 231 -7.06 -16.20 10.17
C ASP A 231 -6.64 -15.94 8.71
N ASP A 232 -7.55 -15.43 7.86
CA ASP A 232 -7.26 -15.13 6.45
C ASP A 232 -6.70 -13.72 6.28
N ARG A 233 -5.45 -13.61 5.85
CA ARG A 233 -4.84 -12.35 5.42
C ARG A 233 -5.23 -12.02 3.99
N LEU A 234 -5.71 -10.81 3.77
CA LEU A 234 -6.14 -10.34 2.46
C LEU A 234 -4.95 -9.85 1.64
N CYS A 235 -4.48 -10.68 0.71
CA CYS A 235 -3.51 -10.30 -0.30
C CYS A 235 -4.20 -9.74 -1.54
N PHE A 236 -3.51 -8.86 -2.27
CA PHE A 236 -4.06 -8.22 -3.46
C PHE A 236 -3.09 -8.34 -4.63
N ALA A 237 -3.61 -8.80 -5.76
CA ALA A 237 -2.97 -8.64 -7.06
C ALA A 237 -3.62 -7.44 -7.76
N TYR A 238 -2.82 -6.55 -8.36
CA TYR A 238 -3.33 -5.33 -8.99
C TYR A 238 -2.38 -4.82 -10.06
N THR A 239 -2.89 -3.96 -10.94
CA THR A 239 -2.08 -3.25 -11.94
C THR A 239 -1.67 -1.87 -11.44
N ALA A 240 -0.59 -1.31 -12.00
CA ALA A 240 -0.06 -0.01 -11.59
C ALA A 240 -1.10 1.13 -11.61
N ASP A 241 -2.06 1.06 -12.53
CA ASP A 241 -3.15 2.03 -12.72
C ASP A 241 -4.47 1.65 -12.02
N ALA A 242 -4.49 0.54 -11.28
CA ALA A 242 -5.68 0.04 -10.59
C ALA A 242 -6.12 0.94 -9.44
N VAL A 243 -5.16 1.55 -8.75
CA VAL A 243 -5.38 2.43 -7.59
C VAL A 243 -4.73 3.78 -7.87
N LYS A 244 -5.46 4.83 -7.59
CA LYS A 244 -4.96 6.20 -7.68
C LYS A 244 -4.80 6.79 -6.29
N LEU A 245 -3.57 7.22 -5.98
CA LEU A 245 -3.22 7.93 -4.76
C LEU A 245 -3.27 9.43 -5.05
N ALA A 246 -4.22 10.12 -4.44
CA ALA A 246 -4.38 11.56 -4.52
C ALA A 246 -3.62 12.23 -3.38
N ILE A 247 -2.70 13.13 -3.70
CA ILE A 247 -1.90 13.86 -2.73
C ILE A 247 -2.30 15.34 -2.74
N GLY A 248 -2.94 15.79 -1.67
CA GLY A 248 -3.26 17.20 -1.46
C GLY A 248 -2.09 17.98 -0.87
N ALA A 249 -1.43 17.39 0.12
CA ALA A 249 -0.18 17.86 0.69
C ALA A 249 0.71 16.65 1.00
N ASP A 250 1.88 16.63 0.42
CA ASP A 250 2.89 15.62 0.75
C ASP A 250 3.44 15.86 2.17
N VAL A 251 4.20 14.92 2.69
CA VAL A 251 4.74 14.97 4.04
C VAL A 251 5.51 16.27 4.27
N LYS A 252 5.03 17.07 5.21
CA LYS A 252 5.67 18.32 5.66
C LYS A 252 6.11 18.15 7.09
N ALA A 253 7.37 18.50 7.35
CA ALA A 253 7.95 18.51 8.68
C ALA A 253 8.10 19.95 9.18
N LYS A 254 7.82 20.16 10.45
CA LYS A 254 8.08 21.41 11.16
C LYS A 254 8.61 21.10 12.54
N ILE A 255 9.75 21.70 12.90
CA ILE A 255 10.31 21.63 14.23
C ILE A 255 10.27 23.06 14.79
N SER A 256 9.60 23.26 15.92
CA SER A 256 9.44 24.57 16.54
C SER A 256 9.27 24.45 18.03
N GLU A 257 9.70 25.45 18.75
CA GLU A 257 9.43 25.59 20.18
C GLU A 257 7.97 26.01 20.41
N ARG A 258 7.39 25.49 21.48
CA ARG A 258 6.02 25.77 21.91
C ARG A 258 6.04 26.58 23.20
N ASP A 259 5.70 27.85 23.11
CA ASP A 259 5.62 28.76 24.24
C ASP A 259 4.52 28.38 25.26
N ASP A 260 3.44 27.75 24.79
CA ASP A 260 2.34 27.25 25.62
C ASP A 260 2.63 25.93 26.34
N LYS A 261 3.81 25.28 26.05
CA LYS A 261 4.24 23.99 26.60
C LYS A 261 5.64 24.08 27.22
N SER A 262 5.84 25.06 28.08
CA SER A 262 7.14 25.27 28.78
C SER A 262 8.33 25.35 27.83
N TYR A 263 8.11 25.95 26.64
CA TYR A 263 9.12 26.05 25.56
C TYR A 263 9.66 24.71 25.04
N ALA A 264 8.91 23.61 25.23
CA ALA A 264 9.29 22.31 24.71
C ALA A 264 9.40 22.36 23.17
N THR A 265 10.41 21.65 22.61
CA THR A 265 10.55 21.50 21.18
C THR A 265 9.55 20.53 20.63
N GLN A 266 8.67 20.98 19.74
CA GLN A 266 7.73 20.15 19.02
C GLN A 266 8.29 19.69 17.70
N VAL A 267 8.27 18.38 17.46
CA VAL A 267 8.48 17.75 16.14
C VAL A 267 7.10 17.46 15.58
N TYR A 268 6.73 18.12 14.49
CA TYR A 268 5.41 18.03 13.87
C TYR A 268 5.52 17.62 12.41
N TYR A 269 4.73 16.63 12.04
CA TYR A 269 4.59 16.16 10.67
C TYR A 269 3.12 16.18 10.27
N SER A 270 2.84 16.59 9.05
CA SER A 270 1.49 16.56 8.49
C SER A 270 1.50 16.17 7.04
N MET A 271 0.43 15.52 6.60
CA MET A 271 0.15 15.19 5.20
C MET A 271 -1.35 15.13 4.97
N ALA A 272 -1.78 15.40 3.74
CA ALA A 272 -3.17 15.27 3.31
C ALA A 272 -3.22 14.40 2.05
N LEU A 273 -3.80 13.21 2.15
CA LEU A 273 -3.87 12.28 1.03
C LEU A 273 -5.09 11.36 1.13
N GLY A 274 -5.41 10.73 0.02
CA GLY A 274 -6.47 9.74 -0.08
C GLY A 274 -6.22 8.82 -1.26
N ALA A 275 -6.79 7.65 -1.27
CA ALA A 275 -6.69 6.73 -2.39
C ALA A 275 -8.06 6.16 -2.77
N THR A 276 -8.20 5.76 -4.01
CA THR A 276 -9.38 5.06 -4.51
C THR A 276 -9.00 4.02 -5.55
N ARG A 277 -9.77 2.94 -5.56
CA ARG A 277 -9.73 1.98 -6.66
C ARG A 277 -10.40 2.59 -7.89
N MET A 278 -9.70 2.57 -9.03
CA MET A 278 -10.20 3.09 -10.27
C MET A 278 -11.11 2.08 -10.96
N GLU A 279 -10.69 0.84 -11.06
CA GLU A 279 -11.37 -0.21 -11.81
C GLU A 279 -11.40 -1.52 -11.03
N GLU A 280 -12.57 -2.19 -10.98
CA GLU A 280 -12.73 -3.44 -10.26
C GLU A 280 -12.04 -4.61 -10.97
N THR A 281 -11.91 -4.56 -12.30
CA THR A 281 -11.25 -5.57 -13.13
C THR A 281 -9.72 -5.56 -13.00
N LYS A 282 -9.16 -4.52 -12.40
CA LYS A 282 -7.71 -4.33 -12.22
C LYS A 282 -7.22 -4.64 -10.81
N VAL A 283 -8.11 -5.12 -9.93
CA VAL A 283 -7.77 -5.54 -8.56
C VAL A 283 -8.38 -6.90 -8.28
N PHE A 284 -7.56 -7.83 -7.84
CA PHE A 284 -7.98 -9.18 -7.46
C PHE A 284 -7.56 -9.48 -6.03
N GLN A 285 -8.52 -9.82 -5.17
CA GLN A 285 -8.32 -10.15 -3.77
C GLN A 285 -8.05 -11.65 -3.60
N ILE A 286 -7.00 -11.98 -2.86
CA ILE A 286 -6.57 -13.35 -2.60
C ILE A 286 -6.52 -13.53 -1.08
N PRO A 287 -7.55 -14.11 -0.46
CA PRO A 287 -7.48 -14.48 0.96
C PRO A 287 -6.52 -15.65 1.14
N CYS A 288 -5.65 -15.55 2.14
CA CYS A 288 -4.63 -16.55 2.46
C CYS A 288 -4.64 -16.81 3.96
N ASP A 289 -4.76 -18.07 4.38
CA ASP A 289 -4.67 -18.49 5.77
C ASP A 289 -3.25 -18.23 6.33
N GLU A 290 -3.17 -17.85 7.61
CA GLU A 290 -1.89 -17.46 8.24
C GLU A 290 -1.62 -18.16 9.58
#